data_e7f27689d3af706813e79d02addc3242
#
_entry.id   e7f27689d3af706813e79d02addc3242
#
_cell.length_a   1.000
_cell.length_b   1.000
_cell.length_c   1.000
_cell.angle_alpha   90.00
_cell.angle_beta   90.00
_cell.angle_gamma   90.00
#
_symmetry.space_group_name_H-M   'P 1'
#
loop_
_entity.id
_entity.type
_entity.pdbx_description
1 polymer ?
#
loop_
_entity_poly.entity_id
_entity_poly.type
_entity_poly.pdbx_seq_one_letter_code
_entity_poly.pdbx_strand_id
1 'polypeptide(L)'
;MIFQTLTLQNFGPYGGQHRLNLRPDTVGNTNRPIVLIGGLNGGGKTTLMDALRLVLYGQRAQCSTRGNLAYADFLNQCRNRHAEAEPTLLELVLEHTLNNAPLPTEFRIRRQWGPLQKNGRDTLEVYQDGQLAEDLIKGWDERIEALLPLGISNLFLFDGEQVAELAEQDELPPGVVQAMRSLLGLELPERLDADLDVLMTRKRKQLAQEKDLQKIEAIEAQLNQLTEQKGSAKQVLASLTNKKEWAEHELQQAQDKFLAEGGKIAAEQAQLEAKRAHLATDLDHQQSQLRDLAAGALPLALIEPLLATAQTQAHDEVRHR
;
A
#
# COMPACT_ATOMS: atom_id res chain seq x y z
N MET A 1 -1.55 -13.91 -23.93
CA MET A 1 -1.63 -12.47 -24.23
C MET A 1 -0.26 -11.85 -23.98
N ILE A 2 0.27 -11.07 -24.93
CA ILE A 2 1.57 -10.38 -24.82
C ILE A 2 1.37 -8.92 -25.18
N PHE A 3 1.72 -8.01 -24.29
CA PHE A 3 1.76 -6.57 -24.61
C PHE A 3 2.97 -6.29 -25.50
N GLN A 4 2.75 -5.57 -26.59
CA GLN A 4 3.81 -5.22 -27.55
C GLN A 4 4.30 -3.79 -27.34
N THR A 5 3.39 -2.84 -27.43
CA THR A 5 3.74 -1.41 -27.30
C THR A 5 2.66 -0.64 -26.57
N LEU A 6 3.10 0.30 -25.73
CA LEU A 6 2.24 1.30 -25.12
C LEU A 6 2.65 2.67 -25.62
N THR A 7 1.73 3.40 -26.21
CA THR A 7 1.92 4.78 -26.64
C THR A 7 1.11 5.71 -25.74
N LEU A 8 1.79 6.72 -25.20
CA LEU A 8 1.23 7.77 -24.38
C LEU A 8 1.41 9.09 -25.11
N GLN A 9 0.36 9.89 -25.21
CA GLN A 9 0.46 11.25 -25.70
C GLN A 9 -0.21 12.21 -24.74
N ASN A 10 0.56 13.16 -24.25
CA ASN A 10 0.09 14.22 -23.34
C ASN A 10 -0.62 13.66 -22.10
N PHE A 11 -0.09 12.59 -21.51
CA PHE A 11 -0.68 11.90 -20.35
C PHE A 11 0.16 12.10 -19.10
N GLY A 12 -0.39 12.73 -18.07
CA GLY A 12 0.28 13.02 -16.81
C GLY A 12 1.62 13.74 -16.99
N PRO A 13 2.74 13.22 -16.50
CA PRO A 13 4.06 13.81 -16.68
C PRO A 13 4.62 13.65 -18.11
N TYR A 14 4.00 12.80 -18.94
CA TYR A 14 4.45 12.51 -20.31
C TYR A 14 3.90 13.56 -21.29
N GLY A 15 4.66 14.63 -21.54
CA GLY A 15 4.35 15.64 -22.53
C GLY A 15 4.81 15.21 -23.93
N GLY A 16 3.99 15.47 -24.97
CA GLY A 16 4.23 14.95 -26.31
C GLY A 16 3.93 13.47 -26.44
N GLN A 17 4.49 12.82 -27.46
CA GLN A 17 4.27 11.40 -27.74
C GLN A 17 5.43 10.54 -27.27
N HIS A 18 5.14 9.54 -26.43
CA HIS A 18 6.08 8.55 -25.93
C HIS A 18 5.61 7.15 -26.31
N ARG A 19 6.50 6.36 -26.90
CA ARG A 19 6.24 4.97 -27.27
C ARG A 19 7.17 4.04 -26.51
N LEU A 20 6.61 3.12 -25.74
CA LEU A 20 7.32 2.14 -24.94
C LEU A 20 7.18 0.76 -25.58
N ASN A 21 8.31 0.09 -25.82
CA ASN A 21 8.32 -1.30 -26.24
C ASN A 21 8.18 -2.18 -24.99
N LEU A 22 7.10 -2.97 -24.95
CA LEU A 22 6.78 -3.91 -23.85
C LEU A 22 7.00 -5.37 -24.28
N ARG A 23 7.39 -5.60 -25.53
CA ARG A 23 7.65 -6.94 -26.04
C ARG A 23 8.97 -7.46 -25.47
N PRO A 24 8.99 -8.67 -24.90
CA PRO A 24 10.22 -9.30 -24.49
C PRO A 24 11.18 -9.50 -25.65
N ASP A 25 12.46 -9.20 -25.43
CA ASP A 25 13.49 -9.38 -26.47
C ASP A 25 13.92 -10.83 -26.58
N THR A 26 14.23 -11.25 -27.79
CA THR A 26 14.90 -12.51 -28.09
C THR A 26 16.31 -12.23 -28.61
N VAL A 27 17.33 -12.64 -27.88
CA VAL A 27 18.73 -12.52 -28.31
C VAL A 27 19.27 -13.91 -28.68
N GLY A 28 19.38 -14.16 -29.97
CA GLY A 28 19.74 -15.50 -30.48
C GLY A 28 18.66 -16.53 -30.12
N ASN A 29 19.05 -17.64 -29.47
CA ASN A 29 18.13 -18.69 -28.99
C ASN A 29 17.66 -18.50 -27.56
N THR A 30 18.01 -17.39 -26.91
CA THR A 30 17.67 -17.12 -25.51
C THR A 30 16.53 -16.13 -25.46
N ASN A 31 15.40 -16.55 -24.90
CA ASN A 31 14.26 -15.68 -24.63
C ASN A 31 14.55 -14.85 -23.36
N ARG A 32 14.42 -13.53 -23.44
CA ARG A 32 14.54 -12.59 -22.31
C ARG A 32 13.14 -12.09 -21.94
N PRO A 33 12.43 -12.79 -21.06
CA PRO A 33 11.01 -12.51 -20.80
C PRO A 33 10.76 -11.26 -19.94
N ILE A 34 11.82 -10.62 -19.42
CA ILE A 34 11.68 -9.50 -18.48
C ILE A 34 12.01 -8.20 -19.19
N VAL A 35 11.06 -7.26 -19.16
CA VAL A 35 11.24 -5.85 -19.55
C VAL A 35 11.30 -5.02 -18.29
N LEU A 36 12.44 -4.38 -18.04
CA LEU A 36 12.66 -3.52 -16.87
C LEU A 36 12.48 -2.06 -17.26
N ILE A 37 11.55 -1.36 -16.59
CA ILE A 37 11.31 0.07 -16.76
C ILE A 37 11.80 0.80 -15.50
N GLY A 38 12.94 1.48 -15.63
CA GLY A 38 13.53 2.26 -14.55
C GLY A 38 13.10 3.73 -14.59
N GLY A 39 13.08 4.37 -13.43
CA GLY A 39 12.81 5.81 -13.32
C GLY A 39 12.96 6.30 -11.88
N LEU A 40 13.28 7.59 -11.74
CA LEU A 40 13.34 8.27 -10.44
C LEU A 40 11.97 8.32 -9.77
N ASN A 41 11.95 8.60 -8.47
CA ASN A 41 10.69 8.85 -7.77
C ASN A 41 10.01 10.09 -8.36
N GLY A 42 8.71 10.02 -8.59
CA GLY A 42 7.98 11.04 -9.34
C GLY A 42 8.13 10.98 -10.88
N GLY A 43 8.95 10.06 -11.42
CA GLY A 43 9.17 9.90 -12.87
C GLY A 43 8.01 9.27 -13.64
N GLY A 44 6.84 9.06 -13.03
CA GLY A 44 5.64 8.59 -13.72
C GLY A 44 5.46 7.08 -13.78
N LYS A 45 6.18 6.27 -12.96
CA LYS A 45 6.02 4.80 -12.97
C LYS A 45 4.59 4.36 -12.66
N THR A 46 3.99 4.89 -11.60
CA THR A 46 2.58 4.63 -11.22
C THR A 46 1.62 5.14 -12.31
N THR A 47 1.93 6.30 -12.91
CA THR A 47 1.16 6.85 -14.04
C THR A 47 1.18 5.90 -15.24
N LEU A 48 2.29 5.22 -15.50
CA LEU A 48 2.40 4.21 -16.55
C LEU A 48 1.49 3.00 -16.29
N MET A 49 1.45 2.53 -15.04
CA MET A 49 0.53 1.45 -14.63
C MET A 49 -0.93 1.89 -14.76
N ASP A 50 -1.25 3.11 -14.35
CA ASP A 50 -2.59 3.67 -14.50
C ASP A 50 -2.97 3.84 -15.98
N ALA A 51 -2.02 4.16 -16.88
CA ALA A 51 -2.24 4.21 -18.32
C ALA A 51 -2.63 2.82 -18.87
N LEU A 52 -1.94 1.75 -18.46
CA LEU A 52 -2.28 0.38 -18.84
C LEU A 52 -3.68 -0.02 -18.37
N ARG A 53 -4.02 0.28 -17.12
CA ARG A 53 -5.35 0.01 -16.57
C ARG A 53 -6.43 0.81 -17.31
N LEU A 54 -6.17 2.10 -17.54
CA LEU A 54 -7.12 3.00 -18.18
C LEU A 54 -7.38 2.60 -19.64
N VAL A 55 -6.35 2.25 -20.43
CA VAL A 55 -6.53 1.84 -21.82
C VAL A 55 -7.32 0.54 -21.94
N LEU A 56 -7.13 -0.42 -21.03
CA LEU A 56 -7.84 -1.69 -21.01
C LEU A 56 -9.30 -1.54 -20.54
N TYR A 57 -9.53 -0.90 -19.39
CA TYR A 57 -10.82 -0.93 -18.68
C TYR A 57 -11.61 0.38 -18.74
N GLY A 58 -11.02 1.49 -19.20
CA GLY A 58 -11.70 2.78 -19.29
C GLY A 58 -12.30 3.24 -17.97
N GLN A 59 -13.61 3.51 -17.99
CA GLN A 59 -14.34 3.97 -16.79
C GLN A 59 -14.28 2.99 -15.61
N ARG A 60 -14.14 1.70 -15.88
CA ARG A 60 -14.04 0.61 -14.88
C ARG A 60 -12.64 0.49 -14.28
N ALA A 61 -11.63 1.17 -14.84
CA ALA A 61 -10.25 1.09 -14.39
C ALA A 61 -10.10 1.50 -12.92
N GLN A 62 -9.41 0.68 -12.15
CA GLN A 62 -9.01 0.95 -10.77
C GLN A 62 -7.60 1.56 -10.78
N CYS A 63 -7.53 2.87 -11.03
CA CYS A 63 -6.27 3.60 -11.08
C CYS A 63 -5.90 4.12 -9.69
N SER A 64 -4.62 4.01 -9.33
CA SER A 64 -4.10 4.42 -8.02
C SER A 64 -4.28 5.93 -7.78
N THR A 65 -4.17 6.72 -8.85
CA THR A 65 -4.27 8.18 -8.79
C THR A 65 -5.71 8.71 -8.87
N ARG A 66 -6.70 7.83 -9.11
CA ARG A 66 -8.09 8.26 -9.28
C ARG A 66 -8.79 8.62 -7.95
N GLY A 67 -8.54 7.86 -6.88
CA GLY A 67 -9.25 8.02 -5.61
C GLY A 67 -10.77 8.02 -5.81
N ASN A 68 -11.46 8.99 -5.21
CA ASN A 68 -12.92 9.15 -5.30
C ASN A 68 -13.40 10.08 -6.42
N LEU A 69 -12.53 10.43 -7.37
CA LEU A 69 -12.87 11.36 -8.45
C LEU A 69 -13.89 10.75 -9.42
N ALA A 70 -14.82 11.57 -9.90
CA ALA A 70 -15.64 11.20 -11.03
C ALA A 70 -14.78 10.95 -12.27
N TYR A 71 -15.21 10.06 -13.16
CA TYR A 71 -14.40 9.63 -14.29
C TYR A 71 -13.94 10.78 -15.20
N ALA A 72 -14.86 11.73 -15.47
CA ALA A 72 -14.56 12.92 -16.27
C ALA A 72 -13.47 13.80 -15.65
N ASP A 73 -13.54 14.01 -14.32
CA ASP A 73 -12.56 14.79 -13.59
C ASP A 73 -11.20 14.10 -13.55
N PHE A 74 -11.22 12.79 -13.39
CA PHE A 74 -10.01 11.96 -13.46
C PHE A 74 -9.34 12.05 -14.83
N LEU A 75 -10.10 11.93 -15.93
CA LEU A 75 -9.56 12.11 -17.29
C LEU A 75 -8.93 13.50 -17.48
N ASN A 76 -9.56 14.54 -16.95
CA ASN A 76 -9.01 15.90 -16.99
C ASN A 76 -7.73 16.03 -16.18
N GLN A 77 -7.66 15.40 -15.00
CA GLN A 77 -6.46 15.38 -14.17
C GLN A 77 -5.30 14.62 -14.84
N CYS A 78 -5.60 13.58 -15.61
CA CYS A 78 -4.61 12.80 -16.34
C CYS A 78 -4.00 13.53 -17.54
N ARG A 79 -4.49 14.70 -17.93
CA ARG A 79 -3.94 15.48 -19.03
C ARG A 79 -2.63 16.14 -18.64
N ASN A 80 -1.70 16.22 -19.58
CA ASN A 80 -0.46 16.96 -19.36
C ASN A 80 -0.73 18.46 -19.26
N ARG A 81 -0.20 19.12 -18.22
CA ARG A 81 -0.43 20.53 -17.90
C ARG A 81 0.12 21.50 -18.97
N HIS A 82 1.08 21.06 -19.76
CA HIS A 82 1.71 21.87 -20.81
C HIS A 82 1.09 21.65 -22.20
N ALA A 83 0.11 20.77 -22.33
CA ALA A 83 -0.55 20.42 -23.59
C ALA A 83 -2.08 20.62 -23.50
N GLU A 84 -2.52 21.74 -22.94
CA GLU A 84 -3.94 22.01 -22.65
C GLU A 84 -4.84 22.01 -23.89
N ALA A 85 -4.32 22.42 -25.05
CA ALA A 85 -5.09 22.50 -26.30
C ALA A 85 -5.09 21.17 -27.09
N GLU A 86 -4.17 20.27 -26.80
CA GLU A 86 -4.02 19.01 -27.53
C GLU A 86 -4.77 17.86 -26.86
N PRO A 87 -5.23 16.86 -27.65
CA PRO A 87 -5.86 15.68 -27.08
C PRO A 87 -4.84 14.81 -26.33
N THR A 88 -5.31 14.15 -25.30
CA THR A 88 -4.59 13.07 -24.62
C THR A 88 -4.97 11.74 -25.26
N LEU A 89 -3.97 10.89 -25.52
CA LEU A 89 -4.17 9.60 -26.17
C LEU A 89 -3.37 8.52 -25.45
N LEU A 90 -4.01 7.40 -25.26
CA LEU A 90 -3.41 6.14 -24.83
C LEU A 90 -3.67 5.09 -25.90
N GLU A 91 -2.62 4.37 -26.32
CA GLU A 91 -2.73 3.27 -27.26
C GLU A 91 -1.92 2.08 -26.76
N LEU A 92 -2.56 0.92 -26.69
CA LEU A 92 -1.93 -0.34 -26.34
C LEU A 92 -2.07 -1.33 -27.49
N VAL A 93 -0.95 -1.87 -27.93
CA VAL A 93 -0.91 -2.98 -28.88
C VAL A 93 -0.58 -4.26 -28.13
N LEU A 94 -1.41 -5.28 -28.32
CA LEU A 94 -1.21 -6.59 -27.71
C LEU A 94 -1.48 -7.72 -28.71
N GLU A 95 -0.80 -8.84 -28.52
CA GLU A 95 -1.05 -10.10 -29.22
C GLU A 95 -1.79 -11.07 -28.31
N HIS A 96 -2.79 -11.73 -28.86
CA HIS A 96 -3.49 -12.80 -28.18
C HIS A 96 -3.83 -13.94 -29.14
N THR A 97 -3.52 -15.18 -28.73
CA THR A 97 -3.90 -16.36 -29.52
C THR A 97 -5.33 -16.75 -29.15
N LEU A 98 -6.24 -16.61 -30.10
CA LEU A 98 -7.64 -17.05 -29.96
C LEU A 98 -7.71 -18.57 -30.00
N ASN A 99 -8.63 -19.17 -29.21
CA ASN A 99 -8.83 -20.61 -29.02
C ASN A 99 -9.10 -21.34 -30.32
N ASN A 100 -8.70 -21.16 -31.43
CA ASN A 100 -8.77 -21.92 -32.66
C ASN A 100 -8.00 -21.26 -33.80
N ALA A 101 -7.25 -20.16 -33.55
CA ALA A 101 -6.45 -19.52 -34.55
C ALA A 101 -5.00 -20.06 -34.51
N PRO A 102 -4.43 -20.44 -35.66
CA PRO A 102 -3.05 -20.92 -35.73
C PRO A 102 -2.01 -19.82 -35.50
N LEU A 103 -2.40 -18.55 -35.63
CA LEU A 103 -1.54 -17.38 -35.46
C LEU A 103 -2.14 -16.44 -34.38
N PRO A 104 -1.27 -15.74 -33.64
CA PRO A 104 -1.74 -14.71 -32.72
C PRO A 104 -2.39 -13.56 -33.47
N THR A 105 -3.49 -13.06 -32.95
CA THR A 105 -4.22 -11.89 -33.46
C THR A 105 -3.68 -10.64 -32.77
N GLU A 106 -3.39 -9.59 -33.51
CA GLU A 106 -3.01 -8.29 -33.00
C GLU A 106 -4.26 -7.47 -32.67
N PHE A 107 -4.32 -6.98 -31.45
CA PHE A 107 -5.33 -6.02 -31.01
C PHE A 107 -4.63 -4.69 -30.69
N ARG A 108 -5.17 -3.60 -31.23
CA ARG A 108 -4.75 -2.24 -30.92
C ARG A 108 -5.93 -1.51 -30.31
N ILE A 109 -5.79 -1.16 -29.03
CA ILE A 109 -6.80 -0.47 -28.23
C ILE A 109 -6.35 0.97 -28.09
N ARG A 110 -7.19 1.91 -28.49
CA ARG A 110 -6.88 3.33 -28.46
C ARG A 110 -7.98 4.07 -27.71
N ARG A 111 -7.60 4.86 -26.72
CA ARG A 111 -8.48 5.77 -26.00
C ARG A 111 -7.99 7.20 -26.14
N GLN A 112 -8.89 8.10 -26.48
CA GLN A 112 -8.58 9.49 -26.68
C GLN A 112 -9.60 10.37 -25.99
N TRP A 113 -9.14 11.46 -25.37
CA TRP A 113 -9.99 12.50 -24.80
C TRP A 113 -9.29 13.87 -24.90
N GLY A 114 -10.07 14.95 -24.77
CA GLY A 114 -9.52 16.29 -24.92
C GLY A 114 -10.53 17.37 -24.55
N PRO A 115 -10.11 18.63 -24.61
CA PRO A 115 -10.92 19.78 -24.20
C PRO A 115 -12.19 19.99 -25.05
N LEU A 116 -12.21 19.46 -26.28
CA LEU A 116 -13.33 19.57 -27.21
C LEU A 116 -14.43 18.54 -26.98
N GLN A 117 -14.19 17.51 -26.15
CA GLN A 117 -15.20 16.49 -25.85
C GLN A 117 -16.13 16.97 -24.75
N LYS A 118 -17.29 17.51 -25.14
CA LYS A 118 -18.28 18.09 -24.23
C LYS A 118 -18.91 17.11 -23.21
N ASN A 119 -18.69 15.79 -23.39
CA ASN A 119 -19.35 14.74 -22.59
C ASN A 119 -18.46 14.21 -21.45
N GLY A 120 -17.25 14.69 -21.27
CA GLY A 120 -16.33 14.21 -20.21
C GLY A 120 -16.00 12.72 -20.31
N ARG A 121 -16.14 12.11 -21.51
CA ARG A 121 -15.85 10.71 -21.77
C ARG A 121 -14.73 10.60 -22.78
N ASP A 122 -14.00 9.48 -22.70
CA ASP A 122 -13.02 9.09 -23.72
C ASP A 122 -13.73 8.46 -24.92
N THR A 123 -13.06 8.50 -26.06
CA THR A 123 -13.43 7.77 -27.26
C THR A 123 -12.59 6.51 -27.33
N LEU A 124 -13.24 5.36 -27.44
CA LEU A 124 -12.59 4.06 -27.62
C LEU A 124 -12.59 3.67 -29.08
N GLU A 125 -11.43 3.26 -29.59
CA GLU A 125 -11.24 2.60 -30.88
C GLU A 125 -10.51 1.27 -30.64
N VAL A 126 -10.97 0.22 -31.31
CA VAL A 126 -10.34 -1.10 -31.26
C VAL A 126 -10.08 -1.57 -32.67
N TYR A 127 -8.84 -1.92 -32.95
CA TYR A 127 -8.43 -2.50 -34.23
C TYR A 127 -8.03 -3.95 -34.02
N GLN A 128 -8.42 -4.79 -34.93
CA GLN A 128 -8.00 -6.18 -35.01
C GLN A 128 -7.25 -6.39 -36.31
N ASP A 129 -6.00 -6.84 -36.24
CA ASP A 129 -5.11 -7.04 -37.40
C ASP A 129 -5.05 -5.81 -38.34
N GLY A 130 -5.03 -4.61 -37.73
CA GLY A 130 -4.98 -3.33 -38.42
C GLY A 130 -6.32 -2.79 -38.95
N GLN A 131 -7.42 -3.53 -38.84
CA GLN A 131 -8.75 -3.09 -39.27
C GLN A 131 -9.59 -2.66 -38.06
N LEU A 132 -10.34 -1.55 -38.23
CA LEU A 132 -11.26 -1.07 -37.17
C LEU A 132 -12.39 -2.08 -36.98
N ALA A 133 -12.53 -2.56 -35.73
CA ALA A 133 -13.51 -3.57 -35.37
C ALA A 133 -14.66 -2.95 -34.59
N GLU A 134 -15.68 -2.44 -35.29
CA GLU A 134 -16.84 -1.76 -34.67
C GLU A 134 -17.60 -2.64 -33.68
N ASP A 135 -17.71 -3.93 -33.95
CA ASP A 135 -18.38 -4.89 -33.06
C ASP A 135 -17.62 -5.04 -31.74
N LEU A 136 -16.29 -4.99 -31.80
CA LEU A 136 -15.44 -5.06 -30.60
C LEU A 136 -15.51 -3.77 -29.77
N ILE A 137 -15.73 -2.62 -30.40
CA ILE A 137 -15.87 -1.34 -29.68
C ILE A 137 -17.08 -1.41 -28.75
N LYS A 138 -18.21 -1.92 -29.23
CA LYS A 138 -19.46 -2.04 -28.45
C LYS A 138 -19.38 -3.11 -27.35
N GLY A 139 -18.66 -4.20 -27.60
CA GLY A 139 -18.50 -5.33 -26.68
C GLY A 139 -17.13 -5.39 -25.99
N TRP A 140 -16.38 -4.29 -26.00
CA TRP A 140 -15.00 -4.30 -25.46
C TRP A 140 -14.94 -4.69 -23.98
N ASP A 141 -15.83 -4.18 -23.17
CA ASP A 141 -15.87 -4.48 -21.74
C ASP A 141 -16.05 -5.98 -21.46
N GLU A 142 -16.91 -6.65 -22.24
CA GLU A 142 -17.11 -8.11 -22.14
C GLU A 142 -15.88 -8.86 -22.67
N ARG A 143 -15.29 -8.36 -23.75
CA ARG A 143 -14.12 -8.98 -24.35
C ARG A 143 -12.90 -8.92 -23.44
N ILE A 144 -12.60 -7.77 -22.87
CA ILE A 144 -11.47 -7.62 -21.95
C ILE A 144 -11.71 -8.39 -20.64
N GLU A 145 -12.94 -8.46 -20.18
CA GLU A 145 -13.31 -9.26 -19.01
C GLU A 145 -13.08 -10.77 -19.24
N ALA A 146 -13.28 -11.25 -20.46
CA ALA A 146 -12.97 -12.63 -20.82
C ALA A 146 -11.47 -12.90 -20.99
N LEU A 147 -10.67 -11.89 -21.37
CA LEU A 147 -9.23 -12.01 -21.59
C LEU A 147 -8.41 -11.78 -20.31
N LEU A 148 -8.76 -10.76 -19.58
CA LEU A 148 -8.13 -10.33 -18.33
C LEU A 148 -9.20 -9.73 -17.42
N PRO A 149 -9.91 -10.55 -16.63
CA PRO A 149 -10.94 -10.06 -15.72
C PRO A 149 -10.43 -8.97 -14.79
N LEU A 150 -11.24 -7.92 -14.58
CA LEU A 150 -10.86 -6.79 -13.74
C LEU A 150 -10.53 -7.24 -12.31
N GLY A 151 -11.27 -8.22 -11.78
CA GLY A 151 -11.06 -8.76 -10.44
C GLY A 151 -9.67 -9.35 -10.22
N ILE A 152 -9.05 -9.89 -11.28
CA ILE A 152 -7.70 -10.48 -11.20
C ILE A 152 -6.61 -9.55 -11.75
N SER A 153 -6.99 -8.44 -12.40
CA SER A 153 -6.03 -7.52 -13.01
C SER A 153 -5.02 -6.97 -12.03
N ASN A 154 -5.42 -6.77 -10.77
CA ASN A 154 -4.55 -6.30 -9.70
C ASN A 154 -3.44 -7.30 -9.30
N LEU A 155 -3.57 -8.59 -9.66
CA LEU A 155 -2.51 -9.59 -9.46
C LEU A 155 -1.42 -9.50 -10.54
N PHE A 156 -1.73 -8.93 -11.70
CA PHE A 156 -0.83 -8.81 -12.84
C PHE A 156 -0.34 -7.37 -13.04
N LEU A 157 -1.17 -6.40 -12.67
CA LEU A 157 -0.90 -4.97 -12.76
C LEU A 157 -0.90 -4.39 -11.34
N PHE A 158 0.22 -4.52 -10.65
CA PHE A 158 0.38 -4.05 -9.27
C PHE A 158 1.54 -3.06 -9.15
N ASP A 159 1.43 -2.12 -8.21
CA ASP A 159 2.51 -1.23 -7.81
C ASP A 159 3.34 -1.87 -6.69
N GLY A 160 4.64 -1.55 -6.63
CA GLY A 160 5.53 -2.03 -5.57
C GLY A 160 5.08 -1.65 -4.16
N GLU A 161 4.40 -0.52 -4.00
CA GLU A 161 3.80 -0.09 -2.74
C GLU A 161 2.68 -1.05 -2.29
N GLN A 162 1.83 -1.51 -3.21
CA GLN A 162 0.79 -2.50 -2.92
C GLN A 162 1.36 -3.86 -2.49
N VAL A 163 2.53 -4.22 -2.99
CA VAL A 163 3.22 -5.46 -2.57
C VAL A 163 3.72 -5.36 -1.13
N ALA A 164 4.21 -4.19 -0.72
CA ALA A 164 4.64 -3.95 0.66
C ALA A 164 3.46 -4.07 1.63
N GLU A 165 2.32 -3.43 1.32
CA GLU A 165 1.09 -3.56 2.12
C GLU A 165 0.60 -5.01 2.21
N LEU A 166 0.68 -5.76 1.09
CA LEU A 166 0.31 -7.19 1.07
C LEU A 166 1.25 -8.06 1.91
N ALA A 167 2.53 -7.70 2.00
CA ALA A 167 3.53 -8.45 2.76
C ALA A 167 3.45 -8.19 4.28
N GLU A 168 2.89 -7.06 4.70
CA GLU A 168 2.73 -6.67 6.09
C GLU A 168 1.43 -7.20 6.73
N GLN A 169 0.48 -7.70 5.93
CA GLN A 169 -0.78 -8.25 6.42
C GLN A 169 -0.67 -9.74 6.70
N ASP A 170 -1.07 -10.18 7.90
CA ASP A 170 -1.12 -11.60 8.30
C ASP A 170 -2.22 -12.38 7.54
N GLU A 171 -3.22 -11.69 6.98
CA GLU A 171 -4.31 -12.27 6.20
C GLU A 171 -4.29 -11.75 4.76
N LEU A 172 -4.63 -12.62 3.80
CA LEU A 172 -4.76 -12.23 2.40
C LEU A 172 -5.91 -11.22 2.23
N PRO A 173 -5.67 -10.07 1.59
CA PRO A 173 -6.72 -9.11 1.31
C PRO A 173 -7.89 -9.74 0.55
N PRO A 174 -9.13 -9.33 0.81
CA PRO A 174 -10.32 -9.88 0.15
C PRO A 174 -10.24 -9.85 -1.38
N GLY A 175 -9.61 -8.82 -1.96
CA GLY A 175 -9.39 -8.70 -3.39
C GLY A 175 -8.48 -9.78 -3.97
N VAL A 176 -7.45 -10.20 -3.25
CA VAL A 176 -6.56 -11.30 -3.67
C VAL A 176 -7.28 -12.64 -3.59
N VAL A 177 -8.04 -12.88 -2.51
CA VAL A 177 -8.85 -14.10 -2.36
C VAL A 177 -9.88 -14.20 -3.48
N GLN A 178 -10.56 -13.12 -3.82
CA GLN A 178 -11.52 -13.10 -4.92
C GLN A 178 -10.85 -13.31 -6.28
N ALA A 179 -9.69 -12.71 -6.50
CA ALA A 179 -8.91 -12.92 -7.71
C ALA A 179 -8.42 -14.37 -7.85
N MET A 180 -8.00 -15.02 -6.76
CA MET A 180 -7.66 -16.45 -6.76
C MET A 180 -8.88 -17.32 -7.08
N ARG A 181 -10.05 -17.02 -6.53
CA ARG A 181 -11.30 -17.72 -6.83
C ARG A 181 -11.67 -17.58 -8.31
N SER A 182 -11.54 -16.39 -8.87
CA SER A 182 -11.79 -16.11 -10.28
C SER A 182 -10.83 -16.88 -11.19
N LEU A 183 -9.52 -16.91 -10.86
CA LEU A 183 -8.51 -17.70 -11.57
C LEU A 183 -8.77 -19.20 -11.53
N LEU A 184 -9.28 -19.69 -10.41
CA LEU A 184 -9.65 -21.10 -10.25
C LEU A 184 -10.99 -21.43 -10.91
N GLY A 185 -11.67 -20.43 -11.50
CA GLY A 185 -12.99 -20.63 -12.13
C GLY A 185 -14.10 -20.97 -11.14
N LEU A 186 -13.93 -20.64 -9.85
CA LEU A 186 -14.89 -20.99 -8.79
C LEU A 186 -16.15 -20.11 -8.80
N GLU A 187 -16.16 -19.01 -9.54
CA GLU A 187 -17.32 -18.10 -9.65
C GLU A 187 -18.54 -18.80 -10.25
N LEU A 188 -18.34 -19.64 -11.27
CA LEU A 188 -19.43 -20.40 -11.88
C LEU A 188 -20.03 -21.45 -10.94
N PRO A 189 -19.25 -22.31 -10.25
CA PRO A 189 -19.76 -23.20 -9.22
C PRO A 189 -20.47 -22.48 -8.07
N GLU A 190 -19.93 -21.36 -7.55
CA GLU A 190 -20.55 -20.58 -6.48
C GLU A 190 -21.91 -19.98 -6.93
N ARG A 191 -21.97 -19.48 -8.16
CA ARG A 191 -23.22 -18.97 -8.75
C ARG A 191 -24.23 -20.09 -8.97
N LEU A 192 -23.77 -21.26 -9.44
CA LEU A 192 -24.61 -22.44 -9.61
C LEU A 192 -25.19 -22.92 -8.27
N ASP A 193 -24.38 -22.93 -7.22
CA ASP A 193 -24.80 -23.30 -5.86
C ASP A 193 -25.91 -22.36 -5.37
N ALA A 194 -25.72 -21.05 -5.52
CA ALA A 194 -26.74 -20.05 -5.19
C ALA A 194 -28.03 -20.21 -6.02
N ASP A 195 -27.93 -20.47 -7.32
CA ASP A 195 -29.06 -20.69 -8.21
C ASP A 195 -29.81 -21.99 -7.87
N LEU A 196 -29.09 -23.05 -7.49
CA LEU A 196 -29.67 -24.30 -7.02
C LEU A 196 -30.42 -24.12 -5.70
N ASP A 197 -29.90 -23.35 -4.76
CA ASP A 197 -30.56 -23.04 -3.50
C ASP A 197 -31.89 -22.29 -3.74
N VAL A 198 -31.89 -21.31 -4.67
CA VAL A 198 -33.13 -20.63 -5.09
C VAL A 198 -34.11 -21.60 -5.71
N LEU A 199 -33.65 -22.49 -6.59
CA LEU A 199 -34.49 -23.53 -7.22
C LEU A 199 -35.05 -24.51 -6.19
N MET A 200 -34.24 -24.98 -5.26
CA MET A 200 -34.65 -25.85 -4.16
C MET A 200 -35.72 -25.19 -3.30
N THR A 201 -35.55 -23.94 -2.97
CA THR A 201 -36.52 -23.16 -2.19
C THR A 201 -37.84 -23.02 -2.94
N ARG A 202 -37.81 -22.72 -4.26
CA ARG A 202 -38.99 -22.65 -5.10
C ARG A 202 -39.70 -24.01 -5.18
N LYS A 203 -38.97 -25.11 -5.35
CA LYS A 203 -39.51 -26.46 -5.41
C LYS A 203 -40.13 -26.91 -4.08
N ARG A 204 -39.47 -26.60 -2.95
CA ARG A 204 -40.01 -26.83 -1.61
C ARG A 204 -41.31 -26.09 -1.40
N LYS A 205 -41.40 -24.82 -1.81
CA LYS A 205 -42.66 -24.05 -1.76
C LYS A 205 -43.80 -24.67 -2.62
N GLN A 206 -43.45 -25.23 -3.79
CA GLN A 206 -44.44 -25.88 -4.67
C GLN A 206 -44.96 -27.21 -4.11
N LEU A 207 -44.13 -27.91 -3.30
CA LEU A 207 -44.49 -29.23 -2.76
C LEU A 207 -45.09 -29.18 -1.35
N ALA A 208 -44.97 -28.05 -0.67
CA ALA A 208 -45.48 -27.90 0.69
C ALA A 208 -46.99 -27.72 0.72
N GLN A 209 -47.67 -28.40 1.67
CA GLN A 209 -49.07 -28.17 1.97
C GLN A 209 -49.27 -26.79 2.63
N GLU A 210 -50.46 -26.21 2.56
CA GLU A 210 -50.76 -24.84 3.00
C GLU A 210 -50.27 -24.47 4.41
N LYS A 211 -50.31 -25.43 5.35
CA LYS A 211 -49.81 -25.25 6.74
C LYS A 211 -48.30 -25.20 6.85
N ASP A 212 -47.57 -25.85 5.97
CA ASP A 212 -46.09 -25.85 5.96
C ASP A 212 -45.56 -24.66 5.20
N LEU A 213 -46.30 -24.11 4.24
CA LEU A 213 -46.01 -22.84 3.57
C LEU A 213 -45.95 -21.67 4.54
N GLN A 214 -46.94 -21.55 5.47
CA GLN A 214 -46.93 -20.49 6.50
C GLN A 214 -45.71 -20.57 7.44
N LYS A 215 -45.29 -21.79 7.80
CA LYS A 215 -44.08 -21.98 8.63
C LYS A 215 -42.81 -21.62 7.85
N ILE A 216 -42.74 -21.99 6.57
CA ILE A 216 -41.58 -21.65 5.71
C ILE A 216 -41.50 -20.13 5.53
N GLU A 217 -42.61 -19.45 5.25
CA GLU A 217 -42.65 -17.99 5.13
C GLU A 217 -42.21 -17.28 6.43
N ALA A 218 -42.64 -17.79 7.58
CA ALA A 218 -42.25 -17.26 8.88
C ALA A 218 -40.73 -17.42 9.14
N ILE A 219 -40.16 -18.58 8.78
CA ILE A 219 -38.72 -18.85 8.91
C ILE A 219 -37.91 -17.98 7.92
N GLU A 220 -38.38 -17.83 6.68
CA GLU A 220 -37.74 -16.97 5.69
C GLU A 220 -37.75 -15.49 6.13
N ALA A 221 -38.88 -15.02 6.71
CA ALA A 221 -38.94 -13.66 7.27
C ALA A 221 -37.93 -13.47 8.41
N GLN A 222 -37.82 -14.47 9.30
CA GLN A 222 -36.80 -14.41 10.38
C GLN A 222 -35.37 -14.43 9.83
N LEU A 223 -35.09 -15.24 8.80
CA LEU A 223 -33.78 -15.35 8.17
C LEU A 223 -33.40 -14.05 7.47
N ASN A 224 -34.31 -13.40 6.79
CA ASN A 224 -34.12 -12.10 6.18
C ASN A 224 -33.85 -11.03 7.24
N GLN A 225 -34.60 -11.02 8.33
CA GLN A 225 -34.38 -10.08 9.44
C GLN A 225 -33.00 -10.28 10.10
N LEU A 226 -32.60 -11.53 10.34
CA LEU A 226 -31.29 -11.85 10.90
C LEU A 226 -30.16 -11.48 9.94
N THR A 227 -30.37 -11.65 8.63
CA THR A 227 -29.39 -11.27 7.61
C THR A 227 -29.21 -9.76 7.56
N GLU A 228 -30.30 -9.01 7.67
CA GLU A 228 -30.26 -7.54 7.75
C GLU A 228 -29.57 -7.05 9.04
N GLN A 229 -29.90 -7.68 10.19
CA GLN A 229 -29.21 -7.39 11.46
C GLN A 229 -27.72 -7.71 11.40
N LYS A 230 -27.35 -8.82 10.78
CA LYS A 230 -25.95 -9.18 10.54
C LYS A 230 -25.25 -8.16 9.63
N GLY A 231 -25.95 -7.69 8.59
CA GLY A 231 -25.43 -6.64 7.68
C GLY A 231 -25.19 -5.33 8.42
N SER A 232 -26.16 -4.86 9.20
CA SER A 232 -26.03 -3.64 10.01
C SER A 232 -24.97 -3.76 11.09
N ALA A 233 -24.87 -4.91 11.78
CA ALA A 233 -23.84 -5.16 12.75
C ALA A 233 -22.43 -5.14 12.13
N LYS A 234 -22.28 -5.71 10.93
CA LYS A 234 -21.00 -5.63 10.17
C LYS A 234 -20.64 -4.19 9.79
N GLN A 235 -21.61 -3.38 9.37
CA GLN A 235 -21.37 -1.95 9.08
C GLN A 235 -20.94 -1.17 10.33
N VAL A 236 -21.61 -1.42 11.46
CA VAL A 236 -21.23 -0.81 12.75
C VAL A 236 -19.81 -1.24 13.14
N LEU A 237 -19.50 -2.52 13.00
CA LEU A 237 -18.17 -3.04 13.33
C LEU A 237 -17.11 -2.40 12.44
N ALA A 238 -17.32 -2.29 11.13
CA ALA A 238 -16.42 -1.61 10.22
C ALA A 238 -16.23 -0.13 10.59
N SER A 239 -17.32 0.58 10.93
CA SER A 239 -17.23 1.98 11.36
C SER A 239 -16.46 2.16 12.66
N LEU A 240 -16.62 1.22 13.60
CA LEU A 240 -15.88 1.23 14.87
C LEU A 240 -14.40 0.89 14.68
N THR A 241 -14.09 -0.05 13.77
CA THR A 241 -12.70 -0.37 13.40
C THR A 241 -12.00 0.85 12.82
N ASN A 242 -12.62 1.53 11.87
CA ASN A 242 -12.06 2.76 11.30
C ASN A 242 -11.87 3.88 12.36
N LYS A 243 -12.82 4.03 13.30
CA LYS A 243 -12.67 4.99 14.40
C LYS A 243 -11.54 4.61 15.34
N LYS A 244 -11.37 3.31 15.61
CA LYS A 244 -10.27 2.80 16.43
C LYS A 244 -8.93 3.10 15.76
N GLU A 245 -8.76 2.76 14.49
CA GLU A 245 -7.55 3.02 13.72
C GLU A 245 -7.21 4.52 13.67
N TRP A 246 -8.22 5.36 13.45
CA TRP A 246 -8.04 6.81 13.50
C TRP A 246 -7.56 7.30 14.89
N ALA A 247 -8.19 6.80 15.96
CA ALA A 247 -7.80 7.18 17.32
C ALA A 247 -6.40 6.65 17.68
N GLU A 248 -6.03 5.45 17.23
CA GLU A 248 -4.69 4.90 17.40
C GLU A 248 -3.64 5.74 16.66
N HIS A 249 -3.96 6.18 15.44
CA HIS A 249 -3.09 7.08 14.69
C HIS A 249 -2.91 8.45 15.37
N GLU A 250 -3.99 9.06 15.87
CA GLU A 250 -3.89 10.30 16.66
C GLU A 250 -3.07 10.12 17.93
N LEU A 251 -3.27 9.00 18.63
CA LEU A 251 -2.48 8.67 19.82
C LEU A 251 -1.00 8.57 19.48
N GLN A 252 -0.67 7.86 18.40
CA GLN A 252 0.70 7.71 17.94
C GLN A 252 1.31 9.07 17.58
N GLN A 253 0.60 9.91 16.84
CA GLN A 253 1.08 11.25 16.50
C GLN A 253 1.29 12.12 17.77
N ALA A 254 0.39 12.03 18.75
CA ALA A 254 0.54 12.74 20.00
C ALA A 254 1.74 12.26 20.81
N GLN A 255 1.99 10.93 20.83
CA GLN A 255 3.15 10.34 21.47
C GLN A 255 4.46 10.78 20.78
N ASP A 256 4.48 10.76 19.45
CA ASP A 256 5.66 11.19 18.68
C ASP A 256 5.97 12.67 18.92
N LYS A 257 4.93 13.54 18.95
CA LYS A 257 5.09 14.94 19.31
C LYS A 257 5.61 15.10 20.73
N PHE A 258 5.02 14.38 21.70
CA PHE A 258 5.46 14.43 23.10
C PHE A 258 6.93 14.02 23.24
N LEU A 259 7.35 12.98 22.51
CA LEU A 259 8.75 12.54 22.51
C LEU A 259 9.67 13.56 21.83
N ALA A 260 9.24 14.16 20.71
CA ALA A 260 10.01 15.18 19.98
C ALA A 260 10.17 16.48 20.78
N GLU A 261 9.19 16.86 21.58
CA GLU A 261 9.21 18.05 22.44
C GLU A 261 9.93 17.83 23.79
N GLY A 262 10.64 16.71 23.94
CA GLY A 262 11.42 16.41 25.14
C GLY A 262 10.65 15.65 26.22
N GLY A 263 9.50 15.09 25.91
CA GLY A 263 8.66 14.31 26.83
C GLY A 263 9.39 13.10 27.43
N LYS A 264 10.37 12.56 26.72
CA LYS A 264 11.25 11.51 27.23
C LYS A 264 12.07 12.01 28.43
N ILE A 265 12.55 13.25 28.38
CA ILE A 265 13.31 13.89 29.47
C ILE A 265 12.37 14.08 30.68
N ALA A 266 11.13 14.49 30.46
CA ALA A 266 10.14 14.65 31.53
C ALA A 266 9.78 13.31 32.19
N ALA A 267 9.63 12.25 31.43
CA ALA A 267 9.33 10.90 31.94
C ALA A 267 10.52 10.32 32.75
N GLU A 268 11.76 10.67 32.35
CA GLU A 268 12.97 10.24 33.02
C GLU A 268 13.40 11.19 34.19
N GLN A 269 12.72 12.33 34.35
CA GLN A 269 13.07 13.35 35.34
C GLN A 269 13.26 12.80 36.75
N ALA A 270 12.32 11.98 37.20
CA ALA A 270 12.37 11.37 38.53
C ALA A 270 13.62 10.46 38.69
N GLN A 271 14.00 9.74 37.66
CA GLN A 271 15.20 8.90 37.69
C GLN A 271 16.49 9.73 37.66
N LEU A 272 16.48 10.83 36.91
CA LEU A 272 17.61 11.74 36.82
C LEU A 272 17.79 12.51 38.15
N GLU A 273 16.71 12.91 38.82
CA GLU A 273 16.72 13.53 40.13
C GLU A 273 17.24 12.55 41.21
N ALA A 274 16.81 11.30 41.17
CA ALA A 274 17.32 10.26 42.10
C ALA A 274 18.82 10.00 41.87
N LYS A 275 19.28 9.92 40.61
CA LYS A 275 20.71 9.79 40.30
C LYS A 275 21.52 11.00 40.77
N ARG A 276 20.97 12.21 40.57
CA ARG A 276 21.63 13.46 41.05
C ARG A 276 21.77 13.47 42.56
N ALA A 277 20.71 13.06 43.28
CA ALA A 277 20.76 12.98 44.76
C ALA A 277 21.81 11.95 45.22
N HIS A 278 21.87 10.77 44.59
CA HIS A 278 22.87 9.76 44.88
C HIS A 278 24.28 10.27 44.64
N LEU A 279 24.54 10.87 43.50
CA LEU A 279 25.84 11.44 43.17
C LEU A 279 26.26 12.58 44.11
N ALA A 280 25.28 13.37 44.60
CA ALA A 280 25.56 14.43 45.57
C ALA A 280 25.96 13.84 46.94
N THR A 281 25.34 12.77 47.40
CA THR A 281 25.73 12.08 48.63
C THR A 281 27.07 11.39 48.53
N ASP A 282 27.37 10.78 47.39
CA ASP A 282 28.69 10.17 47.13
C ASP A 282 29.78 11.21 47.12
N LEU A 283 29.56 12.38 46.49
CA LEU A 283 30.49 13.48 46.46
C LEU A 283 30.77 14.04 47.85
N ASP A 284 29.74 14.21 48.66
CA ASP A 284 29.88 14.68 50.08
C ASP A 284 30.67 13.66 50.90
N HIS A 285 30.40 12.37 50.71
CA HIS A 285 31.15 11.31 51.38
C HIS A 285 32.61 11.29 50.95
N GLN A 286 32.92 11.41 49.68
CA GLN A 286 34.29 11.48 49.16
C GLN A 286 35.02 12.74 49.64
N GLN A 287 34.31 13.89 49.70
CA GLN A 287 34.88 15.12 50.23
C GLN A 287 35.18 14.98 51.72
N SER A 288 34.31 14.30 52.50
CA SER A 288 34.57 14.02 53.92
C SER A 288 35.80 13.12 54.07
N GLN A 289 35.90 12.05 53.29
CA GLN A 289 37.07 11.17 53.31
C GLN A 289 38.37 11.92 52.94
N LEU A 290 38.33 12.82 51.99
CA LEU A 290 39.47 13.67 51.65
C LEU A 290 39.85 14.64 52.77
N ARG A 291 38.83 15.21 53.46
CA ARG A 291 39.08 16.07 54.64
C ARG A 291 39.73 15.28 55.79
N ASP A 292 39.23 14.06 56.02
CA ASP A 292 39.78 13.20 57.09
C ASP A 292 41.21 12.76 56.77
N LEU A 293 41.50 12.43 55.50
CA LEU A 293 42.87 12.16 55.07
C LEU A 293 43.76 13.39 55.18
N ALA A 294 43.27 14.57 54.82
CA ALA A 294 43.99 15.81 54.91
C ALA A 294 44.24 16.26 56.36
N ALA A 295 43.29 15.98 57.25
CA ALA A 295 43.44 16.26 58.68
C ALA A 295 44.32 15.22 59.40
N GLY A 296 44.46 14.02 58.82
CA GLY A 296 45.24 12.94 59.40
C GLY A 296 46.72 12.88 58.96
N ALA A 297 47.07 11.77 58.31
CA ALA A 297 48.47 11.46 58.01
C ALA A 297 49.02 12.19 56.77
N LEU A 298 48.15 12.70 55.87
CA LEU A 298 48.57 13.29 54.59
C LEU A 298 49.45 14.52 54.75
N PRO A 299 49.20 15.49 55.65
CA PRO A 299 50.10 16.61 55.90
C PRO A 299 51.48 16.19 56.40
N LEU A 300 51.50 15.14 57.21
CA LEU A 300 52.77 14.58 57.73
C LEU A 300 53.56 13.87 56.60
N ALA A 301 52.87 13.16 55.73
CA ALA A 301 53.53 12.53 54.55
C ALA A 301 54.11 13.56 53.58
N LEU A 302 53.45 14.71 53.39
CA LEU A 302 53.91 15.79 52.51
C LEU A 302 55.14 16.48 53.07
N ILE A 303 55.37 16.49 54.37
CA ILE A 303 56.50 17.07 55.03
C ILE A 303 57.59 16.03 55.47
N GLU A 304 57.43 14.78 55.04
CA GLU A 304 58.35 13.67 55.32
C GLU A 304 59.84 14.09 55.10
N PRO A 305 60.23 14.77 54.00
CA PRO A 305 61.63 15.21 53.80
C PRO A 305 62.10 16.21 54.88
N LEU A 306 61.18 17.08 55.37
CA LEU A 306 61.47 18.04 56.42
C LEU A 306 61.61 17.35 57.79
N LEU A 307 60.77 16.34 58.05
CA LEU A 307 60.89 15.57 59.31
C LEU A 307 62.20 14.75 59.32
N ALA A 308 62.58 14.18 58.21
CA ALA A 308 63.87 13.46 58.09
C ALA A 308 65.08 14.38 58.33
N THR A 309 65.02 15.61 57.81
CA THR A 309 66.08 16.59 58.05
C THR A 309 66.11 17.07 59.51
N ALA A 310 64.97 17.31 60.11
CA ALA A 310 64.86 17.66 61.53
C ALA A 310 65.36 16.56 62.45
N GLN A 311 65.06 15.29 62.12
CA GLN A 311 65.53 14.14 62.86
C GLN A 311 67.06 13.95 62.75
N THR A 312 67.64 14.20 61.58
CA THR A 312 69.05 14.15 61.39
C THR A 312 69.73 15.24 62.20
N GLN A 313 69.21 16.45 62.18
CA GLN A 313 69.72 17.59 62.94
C GLN A 313 69.59 17.32 64.46
N ALA A 314 68.52 16.80 64.94
CA ALA A 314 68.36 16.44 66.37
C ALA A 314 69.40 15.35 66.77
N HIS A 315 69.66 14.38 65.90
CA HIS A 315 70.67 13.37 66.16
C HIS A 315 72.05 13.97 66.21
N ASP A 316 72.36 14.92 65.36
CA ASP A 316 73.64 15.60 65.34
C ASP A 316 73.79 16.50 66.56
N GLU A 317 72.76 17.20 66.98
CA GLU A 317 72.80 18.03 68.23
C GLU A 317 72.95 17.17 69.49
N VAL A 318 72.38 15.95 69.52
CA VAL A 318 72.64 15.03 70.65
C VAL A 318 74.04 14.48 70.65
N ARG A 319 74.71 14.36 69.50
CA ARG A 319 76.08 13.91 69.39
C ARG A 319 77.09 14.97 69.78
N HIS A 320 76.75 16.25 69.66
CA HIS A 320 77.59 17.38 69.99
C HIS A 320 77.40 17.92 71.41
N ARG A 321 76.48 17.29 72.21
CA ARG A 321 76.44 17.46 73.68
C ARG A 321 77.18 16.33 74.35
#